data_ee61e2780a30720f1dc1fc04f5bd4a46
#
_entry.id   ee61e2780a30720f1dc1fc04f5bd4a46
#
_cell.length_a   1.000
_cell.length_b   1.000
_cell.length_c   1.000
_cell.angle_alpha   90.00
_cell.angle_beta   90.00
_cell.angle_gamma   90.00
#
_symmetry.space_group_name_H-M   'P 1'
#
loop_
_entity.id
_entity.type
_entity.pdbx_description
1 polymer ?
#
loop_
_entity_poly.entity_id
_entity_poly.type
_entity_poly.pdbx_seq_one_letter_code
_entity_poly.pdbx_strand_id
1 'polypeptide(L)'
;NEIVSFKSGYLMGEPLQYVSRGNGENIADAIIQLNEYVFAEEKPAKDKELADWFHICGTAFRMVLPDEDGDEDDSPFEIYTLDPRNAFVVYHNGLGNKPVLGVKYVTDENGVVHYSCYSKHFYFEIVDNKVIEHAPHVLGDIPIIEYPLNIARIGAFELVIPLLDAINLTDSN
;
A
#
# COMPACT_ATOMS: atom_id res chain seq x y z
N ASN A 1 7.66 19.71 2.69
CA ASN A 1 6.37 19.21 3.18
C ASN A 1 5.14 19.87 2.53
N GLU A 2 5.14 21.18 2.32
CA GLU A 2 3.98 21.90 1.76
C GLU A 2 3.50 21.36 0.41
N ILE A 3 4.42 21.00 -0.49
CA ILE A 3 4.07 20.48 -1.83
C ILE A 3 3.40 19.11 -1.72
N VAL A 4 3.88 18.22 -0.86
CA VAL A 4 3.25 16.91 -0.63
C VAL A 4 1.87 17.12 -0.05
N SER A 5 1.76 17.88 1.04
CA SER A 5 0.49 18.17 1.70
C SER A 5 -0.53 18.79 0.75
N PHE A 6 -0.09 19.71 -0.12
CA PHE A 6 -0.96 20.30 -1.14
C PHE A 6 -1.44 19.26 -2.16
N LYS A 7 -0.52 18.44 -2.71
CA LYS A 7 -0.87 17.41 -3.70
C LYS A 7 -1.77 16.34 -3.12
N SER A 8 -1.45 15.83 -1.94
CA SER A 8 -2.26 14.81 -1.26
C SER A 8 -3.61 15.37 -0.85
N GLY A 9 -3.66 16.61 -0.35
CA GLY A 9 -4.91 17.28 -0.01
C GLY A 9 -5.78 17.56 -1.22
N TYR A 10 -5.20 17.87 -2.37
CA TYR A 10 -5.95 18.05 -3.62
C TYR A 10 -6.49 16.71 -4.17
N LEU A 11 -5.69 15.64 -4.09
CA LEU A 11 -6.06 14.33 -4.61
C LEU A 11 -7.05 13.59 -3.72
N MET A 12 -6.89 13.68 -2.40
CA MET A 12 -7.64 12.94 -1.37
C MET A 12 -8.41 13.89 -0.44
N GLY A 13 -8.76 15.09 -0.91
CA GLY A 13 -9.53 16.08 -0.15
C GLY A 13 -10.96 15.66 0.13
N GLU A 14 -11.53 14.85 -0.76
CA GLU A 14 -12.83 14.21 -0.58
C GLU A 14 -12.64 12.70 -0.49
N PRO A 15 -13.36 12.00 0.41
CA PRO A 15 -13.31 10.55 0.52
C PRO A 15 -13.74 9.85 -0.77
N LEU A 16 -12.99 8.85 -1.18
CA LEU A 16 -13.37 7.99 -2.31
C LEU A 16 -14.56 7.13 -1.90
N GLN A 17 -15.58 7.10 -2.75
CA GLN A 17 -16.77 6.29 -2.57
C GLN A 17 -16.94 5.30 -3.72
N TYR A 18 -17.38 4.10 -3.39
CA TYR A 18 -17.76 3.09 -4.37
C TYR A 18 -19.20 3.32 -4.79
N VAL A 19 -19.46 3.24 -6.11
CA VAL A 19 -20.79 3.39 -6.68
C VAL A 19 -21.14 2.21 -7.57
N SER A 20 -22.40 1.75 -7.51
CA SER A 20 -22.88 0.72 -8.41
C SER A 20 -23.08 1.30 -9.82
N ARG A 21 -22.62 0.57 -10.83
CA ARG A 21 -22.95 0.85 -12.25
C ARG A 21 -24.10 -0.01 -12.78
N GLY A 22 -24.61 -0.93 -11.97
CA GLY A 22 -25.70 -1.85 -12.33
C GLY A 22 -27.03 -1.45 -11.69
N ASN A 23 -28.14 -1.92 -12.27
CA ASN A 23 -29.51 -1.63 -11.82
C ASN A 23 -30.08 -2.73 -10.89
N GLY A 24 -29.26 -3.61 -10.32
CA GLY A 24 -29.71 -4.66 -9.40
C GLY A 24 -29.82 -4.14 -7.96
N GLU A 25 -30.98 -4.30 -7.32
CA GLU A 25 -31.18 -3.90 -5.91
C GLU A 25 -30.14 -4.54 -4.98
N ASN A 26 -29.84 -5.81 -5.14
CA ASN A 26 -28.83 -6.51 -4.35
C ASN A 26 -27.41 -5.95 -4.51
N ILE A 27 -27.09 -5.35 -5.65
CA ILE A 27 -25.77 -4.73 -5.89
C ILE A 27 -25.68 -3.40 -5.14
N ALA A 28 -26.78 -2.63 -5.10
CA ALA A 28 -26.82 -1.35 -4.39
C ALA A 28 -26.57 -1.55 -2.88
N ASP A 29 -27.23 -2.52 -2.27
CA ASP A 29 -27.07 -2.84 -0.84
C ASP A 29 -25.64 -3.30 -0.54
N ALA A 30 -25.07 -4.16 -1.36
CA ALA A 30 -23.69 -4.62 -1.20
C ALA A 30 -22.65 -3.46 -1.30
N ILE A 31 -22.90 -2.47 -2.17
CA ILE A 31 -22.03 -1.29 -2.29
C ILE A 31 -22.20 -0.36 -1.09
N ILE A 32 -23.40 -0.20 -0.55
CA ILE A 32 -23.64 0.56 0.68
C ILE A 32 -22.84 -0.08 1.82
N GLN A 33 -22.98 -1.38 2.01
CA GLN A 33 -22.27 -2.13 3.03
C GLN A 33 -20.74 -2.04 2.86
N LEU A 34 -20.23 -2.15 1.62
CA LEU A 34 -18.80 -1.95 1.34
C LEU A 34 -18.32 -0.55 1.75
N ASN A 35 -19.10 0.50 1.46
CA ASN A 35 -18.74 1.86 1.87
C ASN A 35 -18.73 2.01 3.40
N GLU A 36 -19.64 1.35 4.12
CA GLU A 36 -19.65 1.32 5.58
C GLU A 36 -18.39 0.64 6.13
N TYR A 37 -18.01 -0.52 5.61
CA TYR A 37 -16.78 -1.23 6.01
C TYR A 37 -15.50 -0.42 5.74
N VAL A 38 -15.35 0.15 4.55
CA VAL A 38 -14.14 0.94 4.25
C VAL A 38 -14.09 2.25 5.04
N PHE A 39 -15.23 2.75 5.49
CA PHE A 39 -15.29 3.91 6.39
C PHE A 39 -14.91 3.50 7.83
N ALA A 40 -15.42 2.36 8.33
CA ALA A 40 -15.04 1.78 9.62
C ALA A 40 -13.53 1.54 9.69
N GLU A 41 -12.93 1.09 8.58
CA GLU A 41 -11.48 0.91 8.42
C GLU A 41 -10.68 2.24 8.30
N GLU A 42 -11.30 3.39 8.52
CA GLU A 42 -10.66 4.70 8.38
C GLU A 42 -9.96 4.90 7.02
N LYS A 43 -10.48 4.25 5.97
CA LYS A 43 -9.88 4.29 4.61
C LYS A 43 -9.58 5.69 4.12
N PRO A 44 -10.40 6.73 4.34
CA PRO A 44 -10.07 8.11 3.92
C PRO A 44 -8.76 8.64 4.49
N ALA A 45 -8.46 8.36 5.76
CA ALA A 45 -7.20 8.74 6.39
C ALA A 45 -6.03 7.91 5.82
N LYS A 46 -6.23 6.61 5.69
CA LYS A 46 -5.26 5.68 5.08
C LYS A 46 -4.99 6.00 3.60
N ASP A 47 -5.98 6.51 2.84
CA ASP A 47 -5.81 6.96 1.45
C ASP A 47 -4.93 8.21 1.37
N LYS A 48 -5.10 9.14 2.29
CA LYS A 48 -4.25 10.32 2.38
C LYS A 48 -2.81 9.97 2.74
N GLU A 49 -2.61 9.07 3.70
CA GLU A 49 -1.29 8.55 4.04
C GLU A 49 -0.63 7.85 2.85
N LEU A 50 -1.37 7.04 2.11
CA LEU A 50 -0.90 6.39 0.89
C LEU A 50 -0.47 7.43 -0.15
N ALA A 51 -1.26 8.52 -0.30
CA ALA A 51 -0.94 9.61 -1.22
C ALA A 51 0.34 10.36 -0.79
N ASP A 52 0.53 10.60 0.49
CA ASP A 52 1.76 11.20 1.01
C ASP A 52 2.97 10.32 0.66
N TRP A 53 2.89 9.02 0.88
CA TRP A 53 3.96 8.08 0.58
C TRP A 53 4.33 8.03 -0.91
N PHE A 54 3.36 7.91 -1.83
CA PHE A 54 3.75 7.85 -3.24
C PHE A 54 4.25 9.21 -3.77
N HIS A 55 3.85 10.33 -3.19
CA HIS A 55 4.45 11.62 -3.53
C HIS A 55 5.88 11.77 -3.00
N ILE A 56 6.17 11.21 -1.83
CA ILE A 56 7.51 11.25 -1.23
C ILE A 56 8.45 10.26 -1.92
N CYS A 57 8.04 8.99 -1.99
CA CYS A 57 8.91 7.87 -2.38
C CYS A 57 8.73 7.44 -3.84
N GLY A 58 7.79 8.03 -4.58
CA GLY A 58 7.46 7.62 -5.95
C GLY A 58 6.61 6.36 -6.03
N THR A 59 6.42 5.66 -4.92
CA THR A 59 5.56 4.48 -4.77
C THR A 59 5.03 4.39 -3.35
N ALA A 60 3.90 3.71 -3.17
CA ALA A 60 3.31 3.37 -1.89
C ALA A 60 2.70 1.97 -1.95
N PHE A 61 2.47 1.37 -0.80
CA PHE A 61 1.94 0.02 -0.71
C PHE A 61 0.76 -0.03 0.25
N ARG A 62 -0.26 -0.77 -0.17
CA ARG A 62 -1.42 -1.10 0.66
C ARG A 62 -1.49 -2.60 0.85
N MET A 63 -1.79 -3.02 2.06
CA MET A 63 -2.08 -4.41 2.38
C MET A 63 -3.53 -4.51 2.85
N VAL A 64 -4.22 -5.55 2.40
CA VAL A 64 -5.58 -5.87 2.83
C VAL A 64 -5.58 -7.31 3.30
N LEU A 65 -6.00 -7.54 4.53
CA LEU A 65 -6.12 -8.87 5.14
C LEU A 65 -7.55 -9.09 5.61
N PRO A 66 -8.02 -10.35 5.71
CA PRO A 66 -9.24 -10.65 6.45
C PRO A 66 -9.04 -10.27 7.90
N ASP A 67 -10.07 -9.75 8.53
CA ASP A 67 -10.12 -9.66 9.98
C ASP A 67 -10.55 -11.01 10.53
N GLU A 68 -9.64 -11.71 11.23
CA GLU A 68 -9.88 -13.04 11.81
C GLU A 68 -10.49 -12.96 13.21
N ASP A 69 -10.33 -11.84 13.89
CA ASP A 69 -10.72 -11.63 15.29
C ASP A 69 -11.95 -10.70 15.44
N GLY A 70 -12.46 -10.14 14.34
CA GLY A 70 -13.58 -9.19 14.32
C GLY A 70 -14.90 -9.81 14.72
N ASP A 71 -15.76 -9.02 15.36
CA ASP A 71 -17.15 -9.35 15.61
C ASP A 71 -17.98 -9.31 14.30
N GLU A 72 -19.16 -9.96 14.27
CA GLU A 72 -20.02 -10.03 13.07
C GLU A 72 -20.45 -8.63 12.53
N ASP A 73 -20.41 -7.61 13.40
CA ASP A 73 -20.77 -6.22 13.07
C ASP A 73 -19.58 -5.38 12.58
N ASP A 74 -18.33 -5.89 12.64
CA ASP A 74 -17.14 -5.19 12.22
C ASP A 74 -16.84 -5.40 10.72
N SER A 75 -15.85 -4.68 10.19
CA SER A 75 -15.36 -4.89 8.84
C SER A 75 -14.78 -6.30 8.70
N PRO A 76 -15.14 -7.07 7.67
CA PRO A 76 -14.58 -8.42 7.47
C PRO A 76 -13.12 -8.40 6.98
N PHE A 77 -12.51 -7.24 6.88
CA PHE A 77 -11.13 -7.06 6.45
C PHE A 77 -10.51 -5.83 7.11
N GLU A 78 -9.20 -5.86 7.23
CA GLU A 78 -8.36 -4.76 7.68
C GLU A 78 -7.57 -4.16 6.52
N ILE A 79 -7.39 -2.83 6.53
CA ILE A 79 -6.63 -2.08 5.55
C ILE A 79 -5.39 -1.47 6.20
N TYR A 80 -4.22 -1.74 5.65
CA TYR A 80 -2.94 -1.20 6.12
C TYR A 80 -2.26 -0.37 5.03
N THR A 81 -1.74 0.80 5.39
CA THR A 81 -0.75 1.52 4.57
C THR A 81 0.63 1.08 5.04
N LEU A 82 1.42 0.51 4.14
CA LEU A 82 2.76 0.05 4.45
C LEU A 82 3.79 1.14 4.13
N ASP A 83 4.78 1.29 5.01
CA ASP A 83 5.94 2.14 4.74
C ASP A 83 6.70 1.62 3.51
N PRO A 84 6.86 2.44 2.45
CA PRO A 84 7.54 2.00 1.23
C PRO A 84 9.01 1.58 1.43
N ARG A 85 9.61 1.95 2.56
CA ARG A 85 10.96 1.51 2.93
C ARG A 85 11.00 0.05 3.37
N ASN A 86 9.84 -0.50 3.76
CA ASN A 86 9.71 -1.83 4.36
C ASN A 86 8.78 -2.75 3.58
N ALA A 87 8.42 -2.39 2.34
CA ALA A 87 7.56 -3.19 1.49
C ALA A 87 7.95 -3.09 0.03
N PHE A 88 7.73 -4.16 -0.72
CA PHE A 88 7.88 -4.18 -2.18
C PHE A 88 7.05 -5.28 -2.81
N VAL A 89 6.82 -5.16 -4.11
CA VAL A 89 6.15 -6.17 -4.93
C VAL A 89 7.12 -6.67 -6.00
N VAL A 90 7.22 -7.98 -6.15
CA VAL A 90 7.98 -8.62 -7.21
C VAL A 90 7.07 -8.91 -8.39
N TYR A 91 7.51 -8.53 -9.58
CA TYR A 91 6.76 -8.70 -10.81
C TYR A 91 7.39 -9.75 -11.71
N HIS A 92 6.55 -10.49 -12.42
CA HIS A 92 7.01 -11.42 -13.44
C HIS A 92 7.62 -10.65 -14.63
N ASN A 93 8.76 -11.14 -15.15
CA ASN A 93 9.48 -10.52 -16.27
C ASN A 93 8.86 -10.88 -17.65
N GLY A 94 7.55 -11.05 -17.73
CA GLY A 94 6.81 -11.36 -18.94
C GLY A 94 5.83 -10.27 -19.34
N LEU A 95 5.05 -10.53 -20.38
CA LEU A 95 4.01 -9.63 -20.84
C LEU A 95 3.03 -9.29 -19.71
N GLY A 96 2.80 -7.98 -19.50
CA GLY A 96 1.85 -7.45 -18.53
C GLY A 96 2.39 -7.29 -17.11
N ASN A 97 3.68 -7.60 -16.85
CA ASN A 97 4.34 -7.39 -15.53
C ASN A 97 3.42 -7.75 -14.35
N LYS A 98 2.89 -8.96 -14.35
CA LYS A 98 1.97 -9.39 -13.28
C LYS A 98 2.71 -9.54 -11.95
N PRO A 99 2.14 -9.09 -10.83
CA PRO A 99 2.71 -9.33 -9.52
C PRO A 99 2.75 -10.84 -9.24
N VAL A 100 3.84 -11.31 -8.64
CA VAL A 100 4.03 -12.72 -8.26
C VAL A 100 4.29 -12.90 -6.78
N LEU A 101 4.77 -11.84 -6.09
CA LEU A 101 5.04 -11.87 -4.66
C LEU A 101 4.90 -10.46 -4.10
N GLY A 102 4.18 -10.32 -2.99
CA GLY A 102 4.18 -9.13 -2.15
C GLY A 102 5.01 -9.40 -0.91
N VAL A 103 5.87 -8.46 -0.52
CA VAL A 103 6.79 -8.62 0.61
C VAL A 103 6.68 -7.40 1.51
N LYS A 104 6.54 -7.65 2.81
CA LYS A 104 6.84 -6.67 3.85
C LYS A 104 7.94 -7.23 4.74
N TYR A 105 8.75 -6.36 5.35
CA TYR A 105 9.77 -6.81 6.27
C TYR A 105 9.90 -5.89 7.48
N VAL A 106 10.35 -6.46 8.56
CA VAL A 106 10.65 -5.75 9.81
C VAL A 106 12.02 -6.19 10.31
N THR A 107 12.71 -5.31 10.99
CA THR A 107 13.97 -5.65 11.67
C THR A 107 13.68 -5.74 13.16
N ASP A 108 14.05 -6.86 13.79
CA ASP A 108 13.88 -7.07 15.23
C ASP A 108 14.91 -6.29 16.07
N GLU A 109 14.80 -6.39 17.39
CA GLU A 109 15.70 -5.73 18.34
C GLU A 109 17.16 -6.19 18.22
N ASN A 110 17.41 -7.36 17.64
CA ASN A 110 18.74 -7.94 17.42
C ASN A 110 19.33 -7.57 16.05
N GLY A 111 18.58 -6.82 15.23
CA GLY A 111 18.98 -6.46 13.88
C GLY A 111 18.71 -7.56 12.85
N VAL A 112 17.95 -8.59 13.18
CA VAL A 112 17.57 -9.66 12.26
C VAL A 112 16.36 -9.22 11.45
N VAL A 113 16.40 -9.43 10.13
CA VAL A 113 15.34 -9.06 9.22
C VAL A 113 14.39 -10.23 9.00
N HIS A 114 13.12 -10.00 9.27
CA HIS A 114 12.01 -10.91 9.06
C HIS A 114 11.22 -10.48 7.82
N TYR A 115 11.16 -11.33 6.79
CA TYR A 115 10.42 -11.08 5.58
C TYR A 115 9.10 -11.87 5.59
N SER A 116 7.97 -11.16 5.59
CA SER A 116 6.65 -11.75 5.36
C SER A 116 6.32 -11.67 3.88
N CYS A 117 6.28 -12.80 3.22
CA CYS A 117 6.14 -12.93 1.77
C CYS A 117 4.80 -13.58 1.41
N TYR A 118 4.04 -12.95 0.52
CA TYR A 118 2.73 -13.41 0.08
C TYR A 118 2.75 -13.65 -1.43
N SER A 119 2.61 -14.90 -1.83
CA SER A 119 2.27 -15.27 -3.21
C SER A 119 0.75 -15.29 -3.38
N LYS A 120 0.25 -15.72 -4.52
CA LYS A 120 -1.20 -15.84 -4.75
C LYS A 120 -1.92 -16.82 -3.80
N HIS A 121 -1.22 -17.85 -3.32
CA HIS A 121 -1.82 -18.95 -2.56
C HIS A 121 -1.09 -19.30 -1.28
N PHE A 122 0.11 -18.77 -1.07
CA PHE A 122 0.98 -19.15 0.04
C PHE A 122 1.59 -17.94 0.72
N TYR A 123 1.66 -18.01 2.03
CA TYR A 123 2.45 -17.18 2.90
C TYR A 123 3.78 -17.88 3.22
N PHE A 124 4.85 -17.10 3.31
CA PHE A 124 6.18 -17.55 3.73
C PHE A 124 6.75 -16.54 4.70
N GLU A 125 7.36 -17.00 5.77
CA GLU A 125 8.26 -16.19 6.57
C GLU A 125 9.71 -16.60 6.33
N ILE A 126 10.57 -15.61 6.01
CA ILE A 126 11.97 -15.82 5.69
C ILE A 126 12.83 -15.04 6.68
N VAL A 127 13.74 -15.75 7.36
CA VAL A 127 14.73 -15.18 8.26
C VAL A 127 16.09 -15.79 7.91
N ASP A 128 17.14 -14.96 7.84
CA ASP A 128 18.51 -15.41 7.52
C ASP A 128 18.58 -16.29 6.24
N ASN A 129 17.84 -15.89 5.19
CA ASN A 129 17.72 -16.63 3.92
C ASN A 129 17.12 -18.05 4.07
N LYS A 130 16.40 -18.32 5.14
CA LYS A 130 15.71 -19.60 5.36
C LYS A 130 14.23 -19.35 5.52
N VAL A 131 13.42 -20.19 4.88
CA VAL A 131 11.98 -20.24 5.14
C VAL A 131 11.78 -20.87 6.50
N ILE A 132 11.24 -20.12 7.45
CA ILE A 132 10.97 -20.58 8.82
C ILE A 132 9.50 -20.94 8.99
N GLU A 133 8.62 -20.36 8.16
CA GLU A 133 7.20 -20.67 8.12
C GLU A 133 6.72 -20.75 6.67
N HIS A 134 5.76 -21.65 6.41
CA HIS A 134 5.09 -21.78 5.13
C HIS A 134 3.67 -22.29 5.35
N ALA A 135 2.68 -21.50 4.94
CA ALA A 135 1.27 -21.85 5.07
C ALA A 135 0.46 -21.44 3.83
N PRO A 136 -0.57 -22.20 3.45
CA PRO A 136 -1.52 -21.73 2.46
C PRO A 136 -2.37 -20.58 3.05
N HIS A 137 -2.80 -19.64 2.20
CA HIS A 137 -3.80 -18.64 2.55
C HIS A 137 -4.97 -18.63 1.57
N VAL A 138 -6.12 -18.15 2.02
CA VAL A 138 -7.39 -18.17 1.27
C VAL A 138 -7.68 -16.88 0.50
N LEU A 139 -6.76 -15.93 0.48
CA LEU A 139 -6.97 -14.59 -0.10
C LEU A 139 -7.23 -14.62 -1.62
N GLY A 140 -6.80 -15.66 -2.31
CA GLY A 140 -7.00 -15.82 -3.76
C GLY A 140 -6.14 -14.91 -4.65
N ASP A 141 -5.46 -13.92 -4.06
CA ASP A 141 -4.51 -13.04 -4.72
C ASP A 141 -3.46 -12.53 -3.72
N ILE A 142 -2.48 -11.73 -4.20
CA ILE A 142 -1.45 -11.12 -3.37
C ILE A 142 -2.06 -9.94 -2.61
N PRO A 143 -2.01 -9.95 -1.25
CA PRO A 143 -2.66 -8.91 -0.45
C PRO A 143 -1.93 -7.56 -0.44
N ILE A 144 -0.71 -7.49 -0.96
CA ILE A 144 0.09 -6.25 -1.04
C ILE A 144 -0.01 -5.69 -2.46
N ILE A 145 -0.54 -4.47 -2.55
CA ILE A 145 -0.78 -3.75 -3.81
C ILE A 145 0.14 -2.53 -3.86
N GLU A 146 0.91 -2.40 -4.94
CA GLU A 146 1.73 -1.22 -5.22
C GLU A 146 0.93 -0.12 -5.91
N TYR A 147 1.12 1.12 -5.46
CA TYR A 147 0.59 2.35 -6.04
C TYR A 147 1.75 3.25 -6.50
N PRO A 148 2.23 3.12 -7.74
CA PRO A 148 3.29 3.96 -8.24
C PRO A 148 2.75 5.35 -8.63
N LEU A 149 3.48 6.41 -8.27
CA LEU A 149 3.18 7.78 -8.70
C LEU A 149 3.30 7.94 -10.23
N ASN A 150 4.29 7.25 -10.80
CA ASN A 150 4.56 7.21 -12.23
C ASN A 150 5.29 5.91 -12.60
N ILE A 151 5.47 5.65 -13.90
CA ILE A 151 6.11 4.42 -14.40
C ILE A 151 7.55 4.27 -13.88
N ALA A 152 8.26 5.39 -13.68
CA ALA A 152 9.64 5.39 -13.20
C ALA A 152 9.74 5.26 -11.66
N ARG A 153 8.62 5.32 -10.93
CA ARG A 153 8.57 5.33 -9.45
C ARG A 153 9.40 6.45 -8.83
N ILE A 154 9.40 7.61 -9.48
CA ILE A 154 10.14 8.80 -9.04
C ILE A 154 9.21 9.68 -8.20
N GLY A 155 9.64 10.05 -7.01
CA GLY A 155 8.93 10.94 -6.10
C GLY A 155 8.80 12.36 -6.64
N ALA A 156 7.88 13.15 -6.06
CA ALA A 156 7.54 14.48 -6.54
C ALA A 156 8.72 15.49 -6.46
N PHE A 157 9.73 15.21 -5.64
CA PHE A 157 10.89 16.08 -5.42
C PHE A 157 12.19 15.57 -6.02
N GLU A 158 12.27 14.29 -6.34
CA GLU A 158 13.51 13.63 -6.71
C GLU A 158 14.20 14.32 -7.89
N LEU A 159 13.43 14.81 -8.85
CA LEU A 159 13.94 15.55 -10.00
C LEU A 159 14.52 16.92 -9.65
N VAL A 160 14.13 17.52 -8.52
CA VAL A 160 14.58 18.87 -8.13
C VAL A 160 15.63 18.85 -7.01
N ILE A 161 15.93 17.71 -6.41
CA ILE A 161 16.95 17.55 -5.35
C ILE A 161 18.30 18.13 -5.78
N PRO A 162 18.86 17.81 -6.99
CA PRO A 162 20.14 18.36 -7.39
C PRO A 162 20.13 19.89 -7.53
N LEU A 163 19.00 20.48 -7.89
CA LEU A 163 18.85 21.93 -7.97
C LEU A 163 18.81 22.57 -6.58
N LEU A 164 18.11 21.95 -5.64
CA LEU A 164 18.06 22.41 -4.24
C LEU A 164 19.45 22.34 -3.60
N ASP A 165 20.20 21.29 -3.84
CA ASP A 165 21.58 21.12 -3.36
C ASP A 165 22.50 22.22 -3.94
N ALA A 166 22.36 22.53 -5.23
CA ALA A 166 23.13 23.62 -5.87
C ALA A 166 22.81 25.00 -5.25
N ILE A 167 21.55 25.27 -4.94
CA ILE A 167 21.13 26.51 -4.27
C ILE A 167 21.74 26.57 -2.87
N ASN A 168 21.62 25.52 -2.07
CA ASN A 168 22.18 25.47 -0.73
C ASN A 168 23.70 25.66 -0.70
N LEU A 169 24.42 25.12 -1.68
CA LEU A 169 25.88 25.33 -1.82
C LEU A 169 26.21 26.78 -2.17
N THR A 170 25.36 27.46 -2.95
CA THR A 170 25.58 28.86 -3.35
C THR A 170 25.32 29.83 -2.19
N ASP A 171 24.32 29.55 -1.36
CA ASP A 171 23.96 30.36 -0.20
C ASP A 171 24.91 30.15 0.99
N SER A 172 25.70 29.09 0.98
CA SER A 172 26.68 28.75 2.04
C SER A 172 28.07 29.31 1.84
N ASN A 173 28.34 29.98 0.70
CA ASN A 173 29.59 30.63 0.35
C ASN A 173 29.45 32.17 0.40
#